data_60ed181c30eb907dfd58701b360e6e44
#
_entry.id   60ed181c30eb907dfd58701b360e6e44
#
_cell.length_a   1.000
_cell.length_b   1.000
_cell.length_c   1.000
_cell.angle_alpha   90.00
_cell.angle_beta   90.00
_cell.angle_gamma   90.00
#
_symmetry.space_group_name_H-M   'P 1'
#
loop_
_entity.id
_entity.type
_entity.pdbx_description
1 polymer ?
#
loop_
_entity_poly.entity_id
_entity_poly.type
_entity_poly.pdbx_seq_one_letter_code
_entity_poly.pdbx_strand_id
1 'polypeptide(L)'
;VRRSVVIVGGGPAGLSAARVLVAAGLRDVLVLERNPAAGGVPRFCGHRGWGMLDFGRFWTGPGYAARLVQSASGAEIRTNASVLALHPGGELDVSTPAGIERIAARAVLLATGTRESPRAPRLLPGTRPWGVLNTGAFQEMAHAGGMVPFRRPAIIGGELVGFSALLTARHAGIRPVAMVEEGARVAAP
;
A
#
# COMPACT_ATOMS: atom_id res chain seq x y z
N VAL A 1 20.39 -7.05 -20.32
CA VAL A 1 20.75 -8.06 -19.29
C VAL A 1 19.46 -8.54 -18.65
N ARG A 2 19.30 -9.87 -18.48
CA ARG A 2 18.10 -10.48 -17.92
C ARG A 2 18.24 -10.60 -16.41
N ARG A 3 17.34 -9.99 -15.64
CA ARG A 3 17.31 -10.03 -14.17
C ARG A 3 17.01 -11.45 -13.66
N SER A 4 17.57 -11.81 -12.51
CA SER A 4 17.23 -13.07 -11.86
C SER A 4 15.76 -13.06 -11.40
N VAL A 5 15.36 -12.03 -10.66
CA VAL A 5 13.98 -11.85 -10.20
C VAL A 5 13.58 -10.39 -10.31
N VAL A 6 12.39 -10.14 -10.84
CA VAL A 6 11.72 -8.84 -10.76
C VAL A 6 10.48 -8.99 -9.88
N ILE A 7 10.36 -8.14 -8.87
CA ILE A 7 9.22 -8.07 -7.95
C ILE A 7 8.41 -6.82 -8.29
N VAL A 8 7.15 -6.99 -8.64
CA VAL A 8 6.23 -5.91 -8.98
C VAL A 8 5.44 -5.50 -7.74
N GLY A 9 5.80 -4.38 -7.14
CA GLY A 9 5.23 -3.82 -5.93
C GLY A 9 6.19 -3.81 -4.75
N GLY A 10 6.54 -2.61 -4.29
CA GLY A 10 7.42 -2.34 -3.15
C GLY A 10 6.67 -2.23 -1.81
N GLY A 11 5.56 -2.95 -1.66
CA GLY A 11 4.82 -3.08 -0.40
C GLY A 11 5.39 -4.16 0.52
N PRO A 12 4.73 -4.45 1.67
CA PRO A 12 5.22 -5.43 2.64
C PRO A 12 5.54 -6.81 2.03
N ALA A 13 4.67 -7.33 1.17
CA ALA A 13 4.87 -8.62 0.53
C ALA A 13 6.11 -8.63 -0.38
N GLY A 14 6.24 -7.62 -1.25
CA GLY A 14 7.37 -7.52 -2.17
C GLY A 14 8.70 -7.29 -1.47
N LEU A 15 8.74 -6.42 -0.46
CA LEU A 15 9.95 -6.17 0.33
C LEU A 15 10.36 -7.37 1.18
N SER A 16 9.39 -8.09 1.75
CA SER A 16 9.68 -9.34 2.48
C SER A 16 10.24 -10.41 1.55
N ALA A 17 9.67 -10.57 0.35
CA ALA A 17 10.19 -11.47 -0.66
C ALA A 17 11.62 -11.07 -1.09
N ALA A 18 11.87 -9.80 -1.36
CA ALA A 18 13.20 -9.30 -1.71
C ALA A 18 14.22 -9.63 -0.61
N ARG A 19 13.89 -9.36 0.65
CA ARG A 19 14.73 -9.71 1.80
C ARG A 19 15.11 -11.20 1.82
N VAL A 20 14.11 -12.07 1.65
CA VAL A 20 14.33 -13.53 1.70
C VAL A 20 15.19 -13.99 0.53
N LEU A 21 14.93 -13.50 -0.69
CA LEU A 21 15.70 -13.86 -1.88
C LEU A 21 17.16 -13.43 -1.77
N VAL A 22 17.40 -12.21 -1.28
CA VAL A 22 18.77 -11.69 -1.03
C VAL A 22 19.46 -12.50 0.05
N ALA A 23 18.79 -12.84 1.14
CA ALA A 23 19.35 -13.69 2.21
C ALA A 23 19.68 -15.11 1.72
N ALA A 24 18.93 -15.61 0.73
CA ALA A 24 19.21 -16.87 0.04
C ALA A 24 20.36 -16.78 -1.00
N GLY A 25 21.03 -15.64 -1.11
CA GLY A 25 22.18 -15.45 -2.00
C GLY A 25 21.87 -14.95 -3.40
N LEU A 26 20.62 -14.60 -3.73
CA LEU A 26 20.29 -13.97 -5.01
C LEU A 26 20.76 -12.51 -5.00
N ARG A 27 21.65 -12.17 -5.93
CA ARG A 27 22.25 -10.81 -6.00
C ARG A 27 21.55 -9.85 -6.96
N ASP A 28 20.78 -10.39 -7.90
CA ASP A 28 20.13 -9.59 -8.96
C ASP A 28 18.61 -9.65 -8.80
N VAL A 29 18.15 -9.05 -7.68
CA VAL A 29 16.74 -8.87 -7.33
C VAL A 29 16.36 -7.41 -7.54
N LEU A 30 15.37 -7.16 -8.38
CA LEU A 30 14.83 -5.83 -8.66
C LEU A 30 13.41 -5.72 -8.14
N VAL A 31 13.13 -4.72 -7.32
CA VAL A 31 11.79 -4.34 -6.88
C VAL A 31 11.34 -3.11 -7.65
N LEU A 32 10.20 -3.17 -8.32
CA LEU A 32 9.57 -2.05 -9.03
C LEU A 32 8.41 -1.50 -8.20
N GLU A 33 8.49 -0.23 -7.82
CA GLU A 33 7.44 0.47 -7.08
C GLU A 33 6.97 1.68 -7.87
N ARG A 34 5.67 1.77 -8.09
CA ARG A 34 5.06 2.89 -8.87
C ARG A 34 5.09 4.23 -8.15
N ASN A 35 5.02 4.21 -6.81
CA ASN A 35 5.05 5.42 -6.00
C ASN A 35 6.47 5.98 -5.85
N PRO A 36 6.61 7.25 -5.43
CA PRO A 36 7.92 7.87 -5.16
C PRO A 36 8.70 7.22 -4.02
N ALA A 37 8.05 6.40 -3.19
CA ALA A 37 8.70 5.68 -2.11
C ALA A 37 8.08 4.29 -1.93
N ALA A 38 8.92 3.31 -1.60
CA ALA A 38 8.50 1.96 -1.26
C ALA A 38 7.96 1.87 0.19
N GLY A 39 7.29 0.77 0.52
CA GLY A 39 6.70 0.49 1.83
C GLY A 39 5.20 0.22 1.78
N GLY A 40 4.54 0.52 0.67
CA GLY A 40 3.12 0.22 0.42
C GLY A 40 2.15 0.95 1.36
N VAL A 41 0.96 0.38 1.54
CA VAL A 41 -0.13 0.95 2.35
C VAL A 41 0.26 1.34 3.78
N PRO A 42 1.11 0.59 4.51
CA PRO A 42 1.51 0.99 5.86
C PRO A 42 2.07 2.41 5.96
N ARG A 43 2.70 2.94 4.91
CA ARG A 43 3.22 4.31 4.87
C ARG A 43 2.18 5.38 5.22
N PHE A 44 0.91 5.09 4.97
CA PHE A 44 -0.20 6.01 5.20
C PHE A 44 -0.97 5.73 6.49
N CYS A 45 -0.61 4.66 7.22
CA CYS A 45 -1.28 4.25 8.45
C CYS A 45 -0.53 4.77 9.69
N GLY A 46 -0.88 5.96 10.16
CA GLY A 46 -0.21 6.60 11.31
C GLY A 46 -0.44 5.93 12.66
N HIS A 47 -1.40 5.01 12.77
CA HIS A 47 -1.66 4.26 14.01
C HIS A 47 -0.61 3.16 14.25
N ARG A 48 -0.49 2.74 15.51
CA ARG A 48 0.34 1.60 15.92
C ARG A 48 -0.36 0.27 15.60
N GLY A 49 0.38 -0.84 15.70
CA GLY A 49 -0.10 -2.21 15.47
C GLY A 49 0.67 -2.95 14.40
N TRP A 50 1.68 -2.33 13.81
CA TRP A 50 2.47 -2.89 12.73
C TRP A 50 3.78 -3.51 13.25
N GLY A 51 4.21 -4.60 12.61
CA GLY A 51 5.55 -5.16 12.78
C GLY A 51 5.70 -6.23 13.86
N MET A 52 4.64 -6.56 14.63
CA MET A 52 4.73 -7.59 15.67
C MET A 52 5.13 -8.96 15.11
N LEU A 53 4.49 -9.38 14.02
CA LEU A 53 4.75 -10.70 13.41
C LEU A 53 6.13 -10.75 12.72
N ASP A 54 6.54 -9.66 12.08
CA ASP A 54 7.77 -9.65 11.27
C ASP A 54 9.03 -9.32 12.09
N PHE A 55 8.89 -8.52 13.15
CA PHE A 55 10.01 -7.92 13.88
C PHE A 55 9.86 -7.96 15.41
N GLY A 56 8.79 -8.56 15.95
CA GLY A 56 8.54 -8.64 17.38
C GLY A 56 8.34 -7.27 18.07
N ARG A 57 7.94 -6.23 17.32
CA ARG A 57 7.78 -4.87 17.84
C ARG A 57 6.55 -4.19 17.25
N PHE A 58 5.91 -3.34 18.07
CA PHE A 58 4.82 -2.49 17.62
C PHE A 58 5.33 -1.13 17.14
N TRP A 59 5.21 -0.89 15.85
CA TRP A 59 5.50 0.39 15.22
C TRP A 59 4.24 1.06 14.68
N THR A 60 4.38 2.34 14.32
CA THR A 60 3.45 2.99 13.39
C THR A 60 3.64 2.41 11.99
N GLY A 61 2.64 2.55 11.13
CA GLY A 61 2.76 2.07 9.75
C GLY A 61 3.97 2.64 8.99
N PRO A 62 4.25 3.96 9.03
CA PRO A 62 5.46 4.53 8.43
C PRO A 62 6.76 3.94 9.00
N GLY A 63 6.84 3.73 10.31
CA GLY A 63 8.02 3.12 10.93
C GLY A 63 8.23 1.67 10.47
N TYR A 64 7.16 0.90 10.37
CA TYR A 64 7.18 -0.46 9.84
C TYR A 64 7.61 -0.47 8.36
N ALA A 65 7.04 0.39 7.53
CA ALA A 65 7.40 0.51 6.13
C ALA A 65 8.90 0.83 5.94
N ALA A 66 9.41 1.80 6.69
CA ALA A 66 10.85 2.15 6.66
C ALA A 66 11.73 0.95 7.06
N ARG A 67 11.32 0.18 8.06
CA ARG A 67 12.05 -1.01 8.49
C ARG A 67 12.05 -2.12 7.45
N LEU A 68 10.93 -2.31 6.75
CA LEU A 68 10.87 -3.25 5.63
C LEU A 68 11.82 -2.86 4.49
N VAL A 69 11.80 -1.59 4.09
CA VAL A 69 12.72 -1.07 3.06
C VAL A 69 14.17 -1.30 3.48
N GLN A 70 14.53 -0.95 4.71
CA GLN A 70 15.87 -1.19 5.25
C GLN A 70 16.25 -2.68 5.23
N SER A 71 15.32 -3.57 5.56
CA SER A 71 15.57 -5.02 5.59
C SER A 71 15.79 -5.62 4.20
N ALA A 72 15.33 -4.95 3.15
CA ALA A 72 15.47 -5.35 1.76
C ALA A 72 16.62 -4.62 1.03
N SER A 73 17.53 -3.96 1.75
CA SER A 73 18.62 -3.10 1.20
C SER A 73 19.60 -3.82 0.29
N GLY A 74 19.64 -5.16 0.29
CA GLY A 74 20.45 -5.93 -0.66
C GLY A 74 19.83 -6.10 -2.04
N ALA A 75 18.55 -5.71 -2.22
CA ALA A 75 17.88 -5.68 -3.52
C ALA A 75 17.95 -4.26 -4.11
N GLU A 76 17.92 -4.17 -5.44
CA GLU A 76 17.69 -2.89 -6.12
C GLU A 76 16.20 -2.53 -5.98
N ILE A 77 15.90 -1.38 -5.37
CA ILE A 77 14.53 -0.86 -5.26
C ILE A 77 14.43 0.36 -6.16
N ARG A 78 13.58 0.25 -7.19
CA ARG A 78 13.35 1.32 -8.15
C ARG A 78 11.95 1.88 -7.97
N THR A 79 11.86 3.12 -7.53
CA THR A 79 10.60 3.87 -7.35
C THR A 79 10.23 4.65 -8.61
N ASN A 80 9.00 5.20 -8.66
CA ASN A 80 8.43 5.83 -9.85
C ASN A 80 8.50 4.93 -11.09
N ALA A 81 8.38 3.61 -10.89
CA ALA A 81 8.49 2.59 -11.92
C ALA A 81 7.20 1.78 -11.97
N SER A 82 6.35 2.08 -12.94
CA SER A 82 5.04 1.44 -13.14
C SER A 82 5.14 0.36 -14.20
N VAL A 83 4.85 -0.88 -13.84
CA VAL A 83 4.73 -1.97 -14.81
C VAL A 83 3.43 -1.82 -15.58
N LEU A 84 3.53 -1.66 -16.90
CA LEU A 84 2.41 -1.48 -17.81
C LEU A 84 1.91 -2.81 -18.37
N ALA A 85 2.85 -3.72 -18.68
CA ALA A 85 2.55 -5.02 -19.25
C ALA A 85 3.56 -6.07 -18.77
N LEU A 86 3.11 -7.31 -18.71
CA LEU A 86 3.92 -8.51 -18.52
C LEU A 86 3.70 -9.42 -19.72
N HIS A 87 4.76 -9.72 -20.44
CA HIS A 87 4.75 -10.54 -21.63
C HIS A 87 5.21 -11.98 -21.34
N PRO A 88 4.83 -12.95 -22.19
CA PRO A 88 5.38 -14.30 -22.14
C PRO A 88 6.93 -14.27 -22.13
N GLY A 89 7.54 -15.18 -21.37
CA GLY A 89 9.01 -15.22 -21.25
C GLY A 89 9.58 -14.30 -20.18
N GLY A 90 8.73 -13.54 -19.43
CA GLY A 90 9.15 -12.72 -18.30
C GLY A 90 9.69 -11.34 -18.72
N GLU A 91 9.23 -10.80 -19.83
CA GLU A 91 9.51 -9.42 -20.22
C GLU A 91 8.44 -8.48 -19.66
N LEU A 92 8.86 -7.33 -19.14
CA LEU A 92 7.99 -6.30 -18.59
C LEU A 92 8.21 -4.99 -19.31
N ASP A 93 7.14 -4.31 -19.69
CA ASP A 93 7.16 -2.91 -20.11
C ASP A 93 6.97 -2.04 -18.86
N VAL A 94 7.93 -1.17 -18.58
CA VAL A 94 7.99 -0.37 -17.36
C VAL A 94 8.06 1.11 -17.73
N SER A 95 7.10 1.89 -17.24
CA SER A 95 7.12 3.35 -17.34
C SER A 95 7.91 3.94 -16.18
N THR A 96 8.85 4.80 -16.50
CA THR A 96 9.71 5.53 -15.55
C THR A 96 9.72 7.02 -15.91
N PRO A 97 10.25 7.92 -15.07
CA PRO A 97 10.42 9.32 -15.42
C PRO A 97 11.28 9.57 -16.67
N ALA A 98 12.13 8.61 -17.03
CA ALA A 98 12.97 8.68 -18.24
C ALA A 98 12.26 8.16 -19.50
N GLY A 99 11.08 7.59 -19.36
CA GLY A 99 10.30 6.99 -20.46
C GLY A 99 9.95 5.52 -20.23
N ILE A 100 9.57 4.83 -21.27
CA ILE A 100 9.24 3.41 -21.24
C ILE A 100 10.48 2.57 -21.56
N GLU A 101 10.80 1.64 -20.67
CA GLU A 101 11.87 0.66 -20.85
C GLU A 101 11.32 -0.77 -20.84
N ARG A 102 12.05 -1.70 -21.43
CA ARG A 102 11.75 -3.13 -21.37
C ARG A 102 12.75 -3.84 -20.49
N ILE A 103 12.26 -4.55 -19.49
CA ILE A 103 13.06 -5.32 -18.53
C ILE A 103 12.73 -6.80 -18.71
N ALA A 104 13.75 -7.64 -18.87
CA ALA A 104 13.57 -9.09 -18.91
C ALA A 104 13.96 -9.71 -17.55
N ALA A 105 13.18 -10.70 -17.10
CA ALA A 105 13.43 -11.44 -15.87
C ALA A 105 13.37 -12.96 -16.11
N ARG A 106 14.08 -13.73 -15.28
CA ARG A 106 13.93 -15.20 -15.24
C ARG A 106 12.67 -15.59 -14.49
N ALA A 107 12.34 -14.83 -13.44
CA ALA A 107 11.11 -14.98 -12.69
C ALA A 107 10.52 -13.60 -12.36
N VAL A 108 9.20 -13.52 -12.36
CA VAL A 108 8.45 -12.32 -11.97
C VAL A 108 7.54 -12.67 -10.81
N LEU A 109 7.64 -11.91 -9.72
CA LEU A 109 6.75 -12.00 -8.57
C LEU A 109 5.79 -10.80 -8.57
N LEU A 110 4.50 -11.08 -8.62
CA LEU A 110 3.47 -10.05 -8.50
C LEU A 110 3.09 -9.85 -7.03
N ALA A 111 3.44 -8.69 -6.48
CA ALA A 111 3.16 -8.27 -5.11
C ALA A 111 2.42 -6.92 -5.10
N THR A 112 1.46 -6.76 -6.00
CA THR A 112 0.76 -5.52 -6.31
C THR A 112 -0.20 -5.06 -5.22
N GLY A 113 -0.45 -5.88 -4.22
CA GLY A 113 -1.34 -5.59 -3.09
C GLY A 113 -2.81 -5.63 -3.47
N THR A 114 -3.61 -5.06 -2.60
CA THR A 114 -5.06 -4.92 -2.77
C THR A 114 -5.44 -3.46 -2.99
N ARG A 115 -6.59 -3.23 -3.59
CA ARG A 115 -7.21 -1.91 -3.70
C ARG A 115 -8.59 -1.99 -3.07
N GLU A 116 -8.92 -1.03 -2.22
CA GLU A 116 -10.27 -0.93 -1.68
C GLU A 116 -11.28 -0.70 -2.80
N SER A 117 -12.42 -1.36 -2.69
CA SER A 117 -13.54 -1.16 -3.59
C SER A 117 -14.04 0.28 -3.47
N PRO A 118 -14.12 1.02 -4.58
CA PRO A 118 -14.72 2.34 -4.56
C PRO A 118 -16.24 2.24 -4.37
N ARG A 119 -16.91 3.38 -4.28
CA ARG A 119 -18.33 3.50 -4.01
C ARG A 119 -19.24 2.65 -4.91
N ALA A 120 -18.96 2.60 -6.20
CA ALA A 120 -19.84 1.95 -7.17
C ALA A 120 -19.94 0.43 -6.97
N PRO A 121 -18.84 -0.34 -6.85
CA PRO A 121 -18.93 -1.77 -6.49
C PRO A 121 -19.58 -2.05 -5.13
N ARG A 122 -19.58 -1.08 -4.21
CA ARG A 122 -20.26 -1.20 -2.93
C ARG A 122 -21.73 -0.80 -2.99
N LEU A 123 -22.26 -0.54 -4.16
CA LEU A 123 -23.66 -0.20 -4.41
C LEU A 123 -24.20 0.96 -3.54
N LEU A 124 -23.35 1.92 -3.23
CA LEU A 124 -23.74 3.12 -2.48
C LEU A 124 -24.44 4.11 -3.43
N PRO A 125 -25.79 4.22 -3.40
CA PRO A 125 -26.55 5.06 -4.32
C PRO A 125 -26.46 6.55 -3.98
N GLY A 126 -27.14 7.37 -4.77
CA GLY A 126 -27.31 8.80 -4.56
C GLY A 126 -26.32 9.66 -5.31
N THR A 127 -26.40 10.98 -5.08
CA THR A 127 -25.48 11.96 -5.65
C THR A 127 -24.06 11.71 -5.17
N ARG A 128 -23.07 12.15 -5.95
CA ARG A 128 -21.65 12.00 -5.62
C ARG A 128 -21.11 13.32 -5.06
N PRO A 129 -21.35 13.61 -3.77
CA PRO A 129 -20.81 14.84 -3.17
C PRO A 129 -19.29 14.75 -3.04
N TRP A 130 -18.65 15.90 -2.92
CA TRP A 130 -17.24 15.98 -2.54
C TRP A 130 -17.01 15.33 -1.16
N GLY A 131 -15.88 14.64 -1.01
CA GLY A 131 -15.51 14.02 0.26
C GLY A 131 -16.03 12.60 0.46
N VAL A 132 -16.57 11.94 -0.59
CA VAL A 132 -16.79 10.48 -0.56
C VAL A 132 -15.52 9.78 -0.98
N LEU A 133 -14.78 9.26 -0.01
CA LEU A 133 -13.47 8.63 -0.18
C LEU A 133 -13.49 7.21 0.38
N ASN A 134 -12.65 6.32 -0.17
CA ASN A 134 -12.27 5.10 0.52
C ASN A 134 -11.21 5.42 1.60
N THR A 135 -11.00 4.49 2.52
CA THR A 135 -10.08 4.70 3.66
C THR A 135 -8.66 4.93 3.20
N GLY A 136 -8.16 4.16 2.23
CA GLY A 136 -6.79 4.31 1.73
C GLY A 136 -6.54 5.68 1.14
N ALA A 137 -7.47 6.21 0.33
CA ALA A 137 -7.35 7.57 -0.21
C ALA A 137 -7.37 8.63 0.90
N PHE A 138 -8.24 8.48 1.89
CA PHE A 138 -8.26 9.37 3.04
C PHE A 138 -6.95 9.34 3.83
N GLN A 139 -6.41 8.16 4.09
CA GLN A 139 -5.15 7.99 4.80
C GLN A 139 -3.97 8.61 4.04
N GLU A 140 -3.91 8.40 2.73
CA GLU A 140 -2.88 9.01 1.88
C GLU A 140 -2.97 10.54 1.91
N MET A 141 -4.16 11.10 1.74
CA MET A 141 -4.38 12.56 1.83
C MET A 141 -3.98 13.12 3.19
N ALA A 142 -4.37 12.46 4.28
CA ALA A 142 -4.12 12.95 5.63
C ALA A 142 -2.63 12.82 6.02
N HIS A 143 -2.00 11.68 5.77
CA HIS A 143 -0.62 11.43 6.22
C HIS A 143 0.45 11.90 5.24
N ALA A 144 0.28 11.68 3.94
CA ALA A 144 1.25 12.11 2.95
C ALA A 144 1.05 13.55 2.50
N GLY A 145 -0.22 13.98 2.41
CA GLY A 145 -0.59 15.31 1.93
C GLY A 145 -0.84 16.35 3.02
N GLY A 146 -0.94 15.95 4.29
CA GLY A 146 -1.33 16.85 5.39
C GLY A 146 -2.71 17.48 5.19
N MET A 147 -3.57 16.87 4.35
CA MET A 147 -4.86 17.43 3.97
C MET A 147 -5.97 16.97 4.91
N VAL A 148 -6.89 17.89 5.20
CA VAL A 148 -8.13 17.63 5.95
C VAL A 148 -9.31 17.70 4.96
N PRO A 149 -9.66 16.58 4.28
CA PRO A 149 -10.64 16.62 3.18
C PRO A 149 -12.08 16.88 3.65
N PHE A 150 -12.36 16.67 4.94
CA PHE A 150 -13.67 16.89 5.55
C PHE A 150 -13.55 17.14 7.06
N ARG A 151 -14.58 17.75 7.66
CA ARG A 151 -14.59 18.09 9.11
C ARG A 151 -15.38 17.10 9.96
N ARG A 152 -16.48 16.57 9.45
CA ARG A 152 -17.45 15.72 10.17
C ARG A 152 -17.91 14.56 9.30
N PRO A 153 -17.03 13.58 8.99
CA PRO A 153 -17.42 12.47 8.15
C PRO A 153 -18.30 11.46 8.91
N ALA A 154 -19.11 10.72 8.14
CA ALA A 154 -19.61 9.42 8.56
C ALA A 154 -18.71 8.33 7.97
N ILE A 155 -18.46 7.27 8.72
CA ILE A 155 -17.71 6.09 8.29
C ILE A 155 -18.73 5.00 7.97
N ILE A 156 -18.66 4.42 6.79
CA ILE A 156 -19.52 3.33 6.35
C ILE A 156 -18.70 2.05 6.29
N GLY A 157 -19.06 1.08 7.12
CA GLY A 157 -18.40 -0.19 7.35
C GLY A 157 -17.74 -0.26 8.73
N GLY A 158 -18.00 -1.37 9.43
CA GLY A 158 -17.46 -1.67 10.77
C GLY A 158 -16.32 -2.68 10.74
N GLU A 159 -15.67 -2.87 9.60
CA GLU A 159 -14.48 -3.71 9.47
C GLU A 159 -13.22 -3.02 10.04
N LEU A 160 -12.12 -3.75 10.21
CA LEU A 160 -10.84 -3.20 10.69
C LEU A 160 -10.40 -1.94 9.92
N VAL A 161 -10.71 -1.87 8.62
CA VAL A 161 -10.41 -0.70 7.78
C VAL A 161 -11.23 0.52 8.21
N GLY A 162 -12.49 0.36 8.62
CA GLY A 162 -13.31 1.43 9.18
C GLY A 162 -12.72 2.00 10.48
N PHE A 163 -12.21 1.13 11.37
CA PHE A 163 -11.49 1.57 12.58
C PHE A 163 -10.17 2.27 12.24
N SER A 164 -9.47 1.82 11.21
CA SER A 164 -8.27 2.51 10.73
C SER A 164 -8.59 3.92 10.22
N ALA A 165 -9.75 4.10 9.54
CA ALA A 165 -10.24 5.44 9.16
C ALA A 165 -10.56 6.29 10.40
N LEU A 166 -11.18 5.73 11.44
CA LEU A 166 -11.47 6.41 12.70
C LEU A 166 -10.19 6.91 13.38
N LEU A 167 -9.15 6.06 13.46
CA LEU A 167 -7.85 6.42 14.04
C LEU A 167 -7.15 7.51 13.22
N THR A 168 -7.22 7.44 11.89
CA THR A 168 -6.68 8.45 11.00
C THR A 168 -7.39 9.78 11.18
N ALA A 169 -8.73 9.77 11.25
CA ALA A 169 -9.52 10.97 11.52
C ALA A 169 -9.12 11.63 12.85
N ARG A 170 -8.99 10.83 13.90
CA ARG A 170 -8.56 11.31 15.22
C ARG A 170 -7.18 11.98 15.17
N HIS A 171 -6.21 11.38 14.49
CA HIS A 171 -4.88 11.96 14.31
C HIS A 171 -4.89 13.28 13.53
N ALA A 172 -5.76 13.38 12.53
CA ALA A 172 -5.93 14.58 11.72
C ALA A 172 -6.82 15.66 12.38
N GLY A 173 -7.25 15.47 13.64
CA GLY A 173 -8.14 16.41 14.33
C GLY A 173 -9.57 16.42 13.77
N ILE A 174 -9.95 15.44 12.97
CA ILE A 174 -11.27 15.28 12.39
C ILE A 174 -12.18 14.55 13.37
N ARG A 175 -13.45 14.97 13.47
CA ARG A 175 -14.46 14.36 14.36
C ARG A 175 -15.51 13.61 13.56
N PRO A 176 -15.41 12.30 13.37
CA PRO A 176 -16.47 11.48 12.79
C PRO A 176 -17.76 11.62 13.58
N VAL A 177 -18.88 11.71 12.88
CA VAL A 177 -20.22 11.87 13.50
C VAL A 177 -20.95 10.55 13.68
N ALA A 178 -20.61 9.55 12.87
CA ALA A 178 -21.20 8.22 12.93
C ALA A 178 -20.25 7.18 12.33
N MET A 179 -20.41 5.94 12.78
CA MET A 179 -19.97 4.75 12.09
C MET A 179 -21.23 3.90 11.84
N VAL A 180 -21.45 3.50 10.60
CA VAL A 180 -22.63 2.77 10.16
C VAL A 180 -22.19 1.41 9.65
N GLU A 181 -22.82 0.36 10.16
CA GLU A 181 -22.60 -1.02 9.78
C GLU A 181 -23.90 -1.62 9.25
N GLU A 182 -23.83 -2.43 8.20
CA GLU A 182 -24.98 -3.12 7.62
C GLU A 182 -25.47 -4.26 8.55
N GLY A 183 -24.54 -4.95 9.19
CA GLY A 183 -24.82 -6.06 10.10
C GLY A 183 -25.24 -5.61 11.49
N ALA A 184 -25.88 -6.53 12.22
CA ALA A 184 -26.28 -6.31 13.61
C ALA A 184 -25.10 -6.24 14.59
N ARG A 185 -23.90 -6.59 14.15
CA ARG A 185 -22.65 -6.57 14.95
C ARG A 185 -21.53 -6.00 14.12
N VAL A 186 -20.64 -5.28 14.80
CA VAL A 186 -19.38 -4.82 14.21
C VAL A 186 -18.52 -6.04 13.86
N ALA A 187 -18.00 -6.07 12.63
CA ALA A 187 -17.23 -7.20 12.11
C ALA A 187 -15.75 -7.20 12.58
N ALA A 188 -15.31 -6.20 13.33
CA ALA A 188 -13.98 -6.16 13.92
C ALA A 188 -13.93 -6.98 15.22
N PRO A 189 -12.84 -7.72 15.47
CA PRO A 189 -12.64 -8.45 16.73
C PRO A 189 -12.41 -7.51 17.91
#